data_3e3f033a1aa6abeb6f41425fb1e48ad4
#
_entry.id   3e3f033a1aa6abeb6f41425fb1e48ad4
#
_cell.length_a   1.000
_cell.length_b   1.000
_cell.length_c   1.000
_cell.angle_alpha   90.00
_cell.angle_beta   90.00
_cell.angle_gamma   90.00
#
_symmetry.space_group_name_H-M   'P 1'
#
loop_
_entity.id
_entity.type
_entity.pdbx_description
1 polymer ?
#
loop_
_entity_poly.entity_id
_entity_poly.type
_entity_poly.pdbx_seq_one_letter_code
_entity_poly.pdbx_strand_id
1 'polypeptide(L)'
;MIKVKKRKILLLPGDGIGPEVIAEVKKIINWFNNNKSLDFEIDEDLAGGCSYDKHGTPITDEVFYKALESEVVMLGAVGGPKWDNLEFSKKPERALLKLRKELKLFANLRPAICFEQLVDASTLKPEIVSGLDIMIVRELTGGIYFGEPRGIKPIDNGERKGINTHTYTTSEITRVARVAFDLAKKRSNKVTSCEKSNVMEAGQLWKEEVQELHDKEYKDVELSHMLADNCAMQLLRNPKQFDVIVTDNLFGDMLSDQASMLTGSLGLLPSASLGAKNKDGEMRAMYEPIHGSAPDIAGKGIANPIASILSFAMALRYSLDLDNEADALEKAVQEVLNDGLRTKDTLSEGMKETSTSEMGDAIISKLQ
;
A
#
# COMPACT_ATOMS: atom_id res chain seq x y z
N MET A 1 4.65 12.00 -36.20
CA MET A 1 4.19 12.19 -34.79
C MET A 1 4.17 10.86 -34.13
N ILE A 2 4.98 10.63 -33.09
CA ILE A 2 4.91 9.43 -32.25
C ILE A 2 3.56 9.53 -31.54
N LYS A 3 2.69 8.53 -31.75
CA LYS A 3 1.38 8.48 -31.09
C LYS A 3 1.64 8.20 -29.62
N VAL A 4 1.38 9.16 -28.74
CA VAL A 4 1.49 8.95 -27.28
C VAL A 4 0.56 7.82 -26.89
N LYS A 5 1.04 6.83 -26.12
CA LYS A 5 0.21 5.72 -25.64
C LYS A 5 -0.80 6.29 -24.64
N LYS A 6 -2.08 6.16 -24.94
CA LYS A 6 -3.17 6.51 -24.03
C LYS A 6 -3.18 5.48 -22.89
N ARG A 7 -3.19 5.93 -21.64
CA ARG A 7 -3.14 5.12 -20.45
C ARG A 7 -4.33 5.40 -19.55
N LYS A 8 -5.09 4.38 -19.20
CA LYS A 8 -6.31 4.52 -18.40
C LYS A 8 -6.01 4.45 -16.92
N ILE A 9 -6.47 5.46 -16.17
CA ILE A 9 -6.38 5.55 -14.71
C ILE A 9 -7.79 5.67 -14.15
N LEU A 10 -8.18 4.73 -13.29
CA LEU A 10 -9.43 4.79 -12.54
C LEU A 10 -9.16 5.36 -11.16
N LEU A 11 -9.83 6.46 -10.82
CA LEU A 11 -9.82 7.04 -9.49
C LEU A 11 -11.06 6.57 -8.72
N LEU A 12 -10.86 6.01 -7.55
CA LEU A 12 -11.89 5.60 -6.60
C LEU A 12 -11.66 6.37 -5.28
N PRO A 13 -12.16 7.61 -5.15
CA PRO A 13 -11.93 8.43 -3.95
C PRO A 13 -12.39 7.75 -2.67
N GLY A 14 -13.54 7.09 -2.70
CA GLY A 14 -14.07 6.34 -1.57
C GLY A 14 -14.66 7.23 -0.47
N ASP A 15 -14.31 6.94 0.79
CA ASP A 15 -14.95 7.50 1.98
C ASP A 15 -14.02 8.40 2.79
N GLY A 16 -14.59 9.19 3.68
CA GLY A 16 -13.86 10.00 4.66
C GLY A 16 -12.94 11.03 4.01
N ILE A 17 -11.64 10.96 4.29
CA ILE A 17 -10.61 11.85 3.70
C ILE A 17 -10.24 11.46 2.26
N GLY A 18 -10.67 10.29 1.79
CA GLY A 18 -10.33 9.78 0.46
C GLY A 18 -10.58 10.78 -0.67
N PRO A 19 -11.75 11.46 -0.76
CA PRO A 19 -12.02 12.49 -1.76
C PRO A 19 -11.03 13.65 -1.74
N GLU A 20 -10.61 14.10 -0.55
CA GLU A 20 -9.66 15.21 -0.40
C GLU A 20 -8.27 14.82 -0.94
N VAL A 21 -7.74 13.67 -0.55
CA VAL A 21 -6.38 13.24 -0.94
C VAL A 21 -6.31 12.81 -2.42
N ILE A 22 -7.37 12.20 -2.96
CA ILE A 22 -7.42 11.82 -4.39
C ILE A 22 -7.58 13.05 -5.29
N ALA A 23 -8.24 14.12 -4.81
CA ALA A 23 -8.29 15.37 -5.55
C ALA A 23 -6.88 15.94 -5.83
N GLU A 24 -5.96 15.81 -4.87
CA GLU A 24 -4.57 16.25 -5.05
C GLU A 24 -3.81 15.36 -6.05
N VAL A 25 -4.02 14.05 -6.01
CA VAL A 25 -3.48 13.12 -7.03
C VAL A 25 -3.99 13.49 -8.42
N LYS A 26 -5.29 13.81 -8.57
CA LYS A 26 -5.90 14.22 -9.84
C LYS A 26 -5.27 15.49 -10.39
N LYS A 27 -4.94 16.48 -9.54
CA LYS A 27 -4.22 17.69 -9.95
C LYS A 27 -2.84 17.33 -10.54
N ILE A 28 -2.10 16.43 -9.91
CA ILE A 28 -0.77 15.98 -10.34
C ILE A 28 -0.87 15.23 -11.67
N ILE A 29 -1.83 14.34 -11.87
CA ILE A 29 -2.06 13.64 -13.13
C ILE A 29 -2.32 14.65 -14.27
N ASN A 30 -3.17 15.65 -14.00
CA ASN A 30 -3.45 16.71 -14.96
C ASN A 30 -2.20 17.56 -15.28
N TRP A 31 -1.35 17.82 -14.28
CA TRP A 31 -0.09 18.52 -14.51
C TRP A 31 0.83 17.72 -15.45
N PHE A 32 0.98 16.41 -15.26
CA PHE A 32 1.76 15.54 -16.14
C PHE A 32 1.22 15.54 -17.58
N ASN A 33 -0.11 15.45 -17.76
CA ASN A 33 -0.74 15.53 -19.06
C ASN A 33 -0.42 16.85 -19.78
N ASN A 34 -0.43 17.96 -19.04
CA ASN A 34 -0.24 19.28 -19.62
C ASN A 34 1.24 19.62 -19.88
N ASN A 35 2.19 19.04 -19.14
CA ASN A 35 3.58 19.49 -19.13
C ASN A 35 4.59 18.44 -19.65
N LYS A 36 4.23 17.13 -19.67
CA LYS A 36 5.17 16.04 -20.01
C LYS A 36 4.78 15.23 -21.26
N SER A 37 3.87 15.72 -22.08
CA SER A 37 3.41 15.00 -23.29
C SER A 37 2.93 13.57 -22.98
N LEU A 38 2.30 13.36 -21.84
CA LEU A 38 1.65 12.12 -21.44
C LEU A 38 0.15 12.20 -21.77
N ASP A 39 -0.50 11.05 -21.93
CA ASP A 39 -1.94 10.95 -22.22
C ASP A 39 -2.60 9.99 -21.20
N PHE A 40 -2.82 10.50 -19.99
CA PHE A 40 -3.56 9.80 -18.95
C PHE A 40 -5.05 10.10 -19.08
N GLU A 41 -5.82 9.09 -19.46
CA GLU A 41 -7.29 9.15 -19.42
C GLU A 41 -7.76 8.83 -18.00
N ILE A 42 -8.36 9.83 -17.34
CA ILE A 42 -8.88 9.70 -15.99
C ILE A 42 -10.37 9.33 -16.06
N ASP A 43 -10.75 8.22 -15.45
CA ASP A 43 -12.12 7.90 -15.06
C ASP A 43 -12.24 7.99 -13.54
N GLU A 44 -13.42 8.38 -13.03
CA GLU A 44 -13.66 8.52 -11.59
C GLU A 44 -15.00 7.90 -11.24
N ASP A 45 -15.05 7.07 -10.19
CA ASP A 45 -16.27 6.39 -9.79
C ASP A 45 -16.31 6.11 -8.28
N LEU A 46 -17.41 5.51 -7.78
CA LEU A 46 -17.67 5.28 -6.38
C LEU A 46 -17.25 3.87 -5.95
N ALA A 47 -16.57 3.78 -4.80
CA ALA A 47 -16.26 2.53 -4.11
C ALA A 47 -16.34 2.75 -2.59
N GLY A 48 -16.71 1.73 -1.83
CA GLY A 48 -16.86 1.83 -0.39
C GLY A 48 -18.25 2.19 0.08
N GLY A 49 -18.35 2.91 1.17
CA GLY A 49 -19.60 3.32 1.79
C GLY A 49 -20.40 4.32 0.96
N CYS A 50 -19.73 5.22 0.25
CA CYS A 50 -20.37 6.16 -0.68
C CYS A 50 -21.07 5.43 -1.85
N SER A 51 -20.48 4.35 -2.34
CA SER A 51 -21.12 3.48 -3.34
C SER A 51 -22.32 2.75 -2.73
N TYR A 52 -22.20 2.23 -1.51
CA TYR A 52 -23.30 1.58 -0.82
C TYR A 52 -24.48 2.53 -0.60
N ASP A 53 -24.23 3.75 -0.18
CA ASP A 53 -25.29 4.76 0.02
C ASP A 53 -26.08 5.04 -1.26
N LYS A 54 -25.43 5.03 -2.41
CA LYS A 54 -26.03 5.34 -3.70
C LYS A 54 -26.65 4.12 -4.40
N HIS A 55 -25.98 2.97 -4.29
CA HIS A 55 -26.29 1.80 -5.12
C HIS A 55 -26.68 0.54 -4.30
N GLY A 56 -26.59 0.57 -2.94
CA GLY A 56 -26.85 -0.58 -2.08
C GLY A 56 -25.76 -1.67 -2.12
N THR A 57 -24.64 -1.38 -2.78
CA THR A 57 -23.46 -2.26 -2.87
C THR A 57 -22.17 -1.46 -2.73
N PRO A 58 -21.15 -1.99 -2.04
CA PRO A 58 -19.89 -1.26 -1.84
C PRO A 58 -19.08 -1.06 -3.13
N ILE A 59 -19.38 -1.80 -4.19
CA ILE A 59 -18.86 -1.59 -5.55
C ILE A 59 -19.82 -2.21 -6.55
N THR A 60 -20.16 -1.47 -7.62
CA THR A 60 -21.00 -1.98 -8.70
C THR A 60 -20.17 -2.82 -9.68
N ASP A 61 -20.83 -3.67 -10.47
CA ASP A 61 -20.15 -4.43 -11.51
C ASP A 61 -19.61 -3.52 -12.62
N GLU A 62 -20.27 -2.40 -12.91
CA GLU A 62 -19.78 -1.39 -13.86
C GLU A 62 -18.41 -0.84 -13.42
N VAL A 63 -18.29 -0.38 -12.18
CA VAL A 63 -17.03 0.12 -11.62
C VAL A 63 -15.95 -0.96 -11.61
N PHE A 64 -16.35 -2.19 -11.31
CA PHE A 64 -15.43 -3.32 -11.37
C PHE A 64 -14.90 -3.58 -12.79
N TYR A 65 -15.76 -3.50 -13.83
CA TYR A 65 -15.31 -3.62 -15.22
C TYR A 65 -14.37 -2.48 -15.63
N LYS A 66 -14.64 -1.24 -15.20
CA LYS A 66 -13.69 -0.13 -15.40
C LYS A 66 -12.33 -0.41 -14.77
N ALA A 67 -12.30 -0.99 -13.56
CA ALA A 67 -11.05 -1.38 -12.91
C ALA A 67 -10.30 -2.47 -13.70
N LEU A 68 -11.00 -3.42 -14.33
CA LEU A 68 -10.40 -4.44 -15.18
C LEU A 68 -9.76 -3.86 -16.45
N GLU A 69 -10.30 -2.77 -16.98
CA GLU A 69 -9.83 -2.10 -18.20
C GLU A 69 -8.76 -1.05 -17.95
N SER A 70 -8.54 -0.67 -16.68
CA SER A 70 -7.57 0.36 -16.31
C SER A 70 -6.18 -0.23 -16.08
N GLU A 71 -5.13 0.47 -16.51
CA GLU A 71 -3.74 0.13 -16.21
C GLU A 71 -3.42 0.41 -14.73
N VAL A 72 -4.06 1.44 -14.17
CA VAL A 72 -3.88 1.88 -12.78
C VAL A 72 -5.24 2.10 -12.12
N VAL A 73 -5.44 1.56 -10.94
CA VAL A 73 -6.55 1.90 -10.05
C VAL A 73 -5.98 2.64 -8.85
N MET A 74 -6.43 3.87 -8.62
CA MET A 74 -6.09 4.66 -7.43
C MET A 74 -7.27 4.62 -6.47
N LEU A 75 -7.07 4.11 -5.26
CA LEU A 75 -8.08 4.09 -4.21
C LEU A 75 -7.70 5.08 -3.10
N GLY A 76 -8.63 5.92 -2.67
CA GLY A 76 -8.40 6.84 -1.55
C GLY A 76 -8.51 6.14 -0.21
N ALA A 77 -9.73 5.93 0.26
CA ALA A 77 -9.99 5.22 1.51
C ALA A 77 -11.40 4.63 1.51
N VAL A 78 -11.65 3.63 2.34
CA VAL A 78 -12.98 3.03 2.48
C VAL A 78 -13.32 2.79 3.96
N GLY A 79 -14.61 2.85 4.28
CA GLY A 79 -15.11 2.54 5.61
C GLY A 79 -15.43 3.77 6.46
N GLY A 80 -16.03 3.50 7.60
CA GLY A 80 -16.38 4.50 8.62
C GLY A 80 -17.53 4.06 9.51
N PRO A 81 -17.71 4.70 10.69
CA PRO A 81 -18.69 4.29 11.70
C PRO A 81 -20.14 4.23 11.20
N LYS A 82 -20.47 5.00 10.17
CA LYS A 82 -21.80 5.03 9.55
C LYS A 82 -22.25 3.64 9.08
N TRP A 83 -21.33 2.80 8.66
CA TRP A 83 -21.60 1.50 8.06
C TRP A 83 -21.27 0.30 8.95
N ASP A 84 -20.90 0.52 10.23
CA ASP A 84 -20.52 -0.56 11.15
C ASP A 84 -21.60 -1.62 11.37
N ASN A 85 -22.87 -1.20 11.34
CA ASN A 85 -24.02 -2.08 11.57
C ASN A 85 -24.51 -2.82 10.31
N LEU A 86 -23.85 -2.64 9.17
CA LEU A 86 -24.22 -3.37 7.96
C LEU A 86 -23.86 -4.86 8.07
N GLU A 87 -24.61 -5.67 7.33
CA GLU A 87 -24.22 -7.06 7.07
C GLU A 87 -22.80 -7.12 6.53
N PHE A 88 -22.04 -8.12 6.95
CA PHE A 88 -20.62 -8.27 6.58
C PHE A 88 -20.37 -8.22 5.06
N SER A 89 -21.30 -8.76 4.25
CA SER A 89 -21.24 -8.76 2.79
C SER A 89 -21.40 -7.37 2.15
N LYS A 90 -21.95 -6.41 2.89
CA LYS A 90 -22.28 -5.05 2.42
C LYS A 90 -21.35 -3.98 3.00
N LYS A 91 -20.43 -4.36 3.87
CA LYS A 91 -19.48 -3.40 4.46
C LYS A 91 -18.60 -2.75 3.38
N PRO A 92 -18.23 -1.47 3.53
CA PRO A 92 -17.39 -0.73 2.56
C PRO A 92 -16.10 -1.45 2.18
N GLU A 93 -15.44 -2.12 3.12
CA GLU A 93 -14.17 -2.85 2.93
C GLU A 93 -14.32 -4.01 1.94
N ARG A 94 -15.55 -4.46 1.67
CA ARG A 94 -15.81 -5.51 0.66
C ARG A 94 -15.48 -5.04 -0.75
N ALA A 95 -15.53 -3.73 -1.03
CA ALA A 95 -15.08 -3.18 -2.31
C ALA A 95 -13.59 -3.46 -2.52
N LEU A 96 -12.77 -3.12 -1.52
CA LEU A 96 -11.33 -3.33 -1.53
C LEU A 96 -10.98 -4.82 -1.69
N LEU A 97 -11.61 -5.69 -0.89
CA LEU A 97 -11.36 -7.13 -0.95
C LEU A 97 -11.80 -7.74 -2.29
N LYS A 98 -12.92 -7.27 -2.89
CA LYS A 98 -13.34 -7.70 -4.23
C LYS A 98 -12.30 -7.29 -5.27
N LEU A 99 -11.84 -6.04 -5.28
CA LEU A 99 -10.82 -5.54 -6.20
C LEU A 99 -9.53 -6.36 -6.09
N ARG A 100 -8.98 -6.55 -4.89
CA ARG A 100 -7.76 -7.33 -4.65
C ARG A 100 -7.86 -8.76 -5.16
N LYS A 101 -8.98 -9.43 -4.85
CA LYS A 101 -9.22 -10.83 -5.25
C LYS A 101 -9.37 -10.98 -6.77
N GLU A 102 -10.28 -10.20 -7.36
CA GLU A 102 -10.67 -10.37 -8.76
C GLU A 102 -9.62 -9.83 -9.74
N LEU A 103 -8.88 -8.78 -9.36
CA LEU A 103 -7.70 -8.32 -10.11
C LEU A 103 -6.48 -9.21 -9.85
N LYS A 104 -6.58 -10.20 -8.94
CA LYS A 104 -5.50 -11.13 -8.56
C LYS A 104 -4.24 -10.42 -8.05
N LEU A 105 -4.44 -9.41 -7.20
CA LEU A 105 -3.36 -8.61 -6.63
C LEU A 105 -2.76 -9.35 -5.44
N PHE A 106 -1.67 -10.07 -5.65
CA PHE A 106 -1.11 -10.97 -4.64
C PHE A 106 0.07 -10.38 -3.86
N ALA A 107 0.77 -9.38 -4.41
CA ALA A 107 1.92 -8.76 -3.76
C ALA A 107 1.59 -7.31 -3.38
N ASN A 108 1.55 -7.02 -2.09
CA ASN A 108 1.36 -5.67 -1.59
C ASN A 108 2.71 -5.10 -1.13
N LEU A 109 3.12 -4.03 -1.78
CA LEU A 109 4.35 -3.31 -1.49
C LEU A 109 4.04 -2.16 -0.54
N ARG A 110 4.68 -2.14 0.61
CA ARG A 110 4.54 -1.13 1.66
C ARG A 110 5.92 -0.58 2.04
N PRO A 111 6.39 0.50 1.38
CA PRO A 111 7.63 1.14 1.78
C PRO A 111 7.47 1.88 3.10
N ALA A 112 8.44 1.74 4.00
CA ALA A 112 8.58 2.53 5.21
C ALA A 112 9.86 3.37 5.09
N ILE A 113 9.71 4.59 4.58
CA ILE A 113 10.78 5.54 4.34
C ILE A 113 10.68 6.67 5.34
N CYS A 114 11.72 6.90 6.13
CA CYS A 114 11.78 8.07 7.00
C CYS A 114 12.47 9.22 6.25
N PHE A 115 11.70 10.24 5.91
CA PHE A 115 12.26 11.48 5.36
C PHE A 115 13.13 12.19 6.40
N GLU A 116 14.34 12.60 6.04
CA GLU A 116 15.26 13.30 6.95
C GLU A 116 14.64 14.55 7.57
N GLN A 117 13.75 15.21 6.86
CA GLN A 117 13.02 16.40 7.29
C GLN A 117 11.93 16.10 8.33
N LEU A 118 11.61 14.83 8.56
CA LEU A 118 10.54 14.36 9.44
C LEU A 118 11.05 13.42 10.55
N VAL A 119 12.36 13.30 10.71
CA VAL A 119 12.98 12.44 11.73
C VAL A 119 12.44 12.80 13.13
N ASP A 120 12.25 14.08 13.42
CA ASP A 120 11.73 14.56 14.71
C ASP A 120 10.22 14.28 14.90
N ALA A 121 9.49 13.91 13.84
CA ALA A 121 8.09 13.50 13.94
C ALA A 121 7.94 12.05 14.41
N SER A 122 9.01 11.25 14.33
CA SER A 122 9.03 9.87 14.85
C SER A 122 9.01 9.86 16.38
N THR A 123 8.36 8.85 16.95
CA THR A 123 8.41 8.57 18.39
C THR A 123 9.70 7.89 18.85
N LEU A 124 10.52 7.43 17.91
CA LEU A 124 11.82 6.83 18.18
C LEU A 124 12.92 7.89 18.09
N LYS A 125 14.09 7.54 18.64
CA LYS A 125 15.25 8.40 18.58
C LYS A 125 15.71 8.63 17.14
N PRO A 126 16.13 9.86 16.78
CA PRO A 126 16.59 10.19 15.44
C PRO A 126 17.63 9.22 14.85
N GLU A 127 18.61 8.80 15.65
CA GLU A 127 19.65 7.88 15.20
C GLU A 127 19.15 6.49 14.79
N ILE A 128 17.94 6.10 15.22
CA ILE A 128 17.29 4.84 14.85
C ILE A 128 16.63 4.95 13.49
N VAL A 129 15.96 6.09 13.21
CA VAL A 129 15.04 6.25 12.06
C VAL A 129 15.64 7.06 10.90
N SER A 130 16.63 7.93 11.14
CA SER A 130 17.31 8.70 10.08
C SER A 130 17.87 7.78 8.99
N GLY A 131 17.55 8.07 7.72
CA GLY A 131 17.97 7.26 6.57
C GLY A 131 17.29 5.88 6.46
N LEU A 132 16.18 5.68 7.16
CA LEU A 132 15.42 4.41 7.08
C LEU A 132 14.72 4.30 5.72
N ASP A 133 14.93 3.15 5.07
CA ASP A 133 14.25 2.77 3.83
C ASP A 133 14.05 1.25 3.82
N ILE A 134 12.87 0.80 4.25
CA ILE A 134 12.49 -0.62 4.28
C ILE A 134 11.34 -0.83 3.30
N MET A 135 11.41 -1.90 2.50
CA MET A 135 10.29 -2.37 1.68
C MET A 135 9.67 -3.62 2.30
N ILE A 136 8.43 -3.56 2.70
CA ILE A 136 7.67 -4.74 3.16
C ILE A 136 6.84 -5.26 1.99
N VAL A 137 7.06 -6.52 1.62
CA VAL A 137 6.33 -7.26 0.58
C VAL A 137 5.40 -8.24 1.28
N ARG A 138 4.12 -7.88 1.37
CA ARG A 138 3.06 -8.66 2.00
C ARG A 138 2.35 -9.51 0.96
N GLU A 139 2.23 -10.82 1.17
CA GLU A 139 1.27 -11.64 0.42
C GLU A 139 -0.15 -11.18 0.75
N LEU A 140 -1.04 -11.04 -0.25
CA LEU A 140 -2.28 -10.30 -0.07
C LEU A 140 -3.55 -11.14 -0.28
N THR A 141 -3.46 -12.31 -0.90
CA THR A 141 -4.62 -13.07 -1.38
C THR A 141 -4.81 -14.44 -0.72
N GLY A 142 -3.87 -14.85 0.13
CA GLY A 142 -3.90 -16.10 0.88
C GLY A 142 -4.02 -15.91 2.39
N GLY A 143 -3.67 -16.96 3.10
CA GLY A 143 -3.53 -16.97 4.55
C GLY A 143 -4.85 -16.93 5.31
N ILE A 144 -4.80 -16.47 6.54
CA ILE A 144 -5.91 -16.52 7.51
C ILE A 144 -7.11 -15.64 7.10
N TYR A 145 -6.91 -14.64 6.25
CA TYR A 145 -8.00 -13.77 5.80
C TYR A 145 -8.89 -14.42 4.72
N PHE A 146 -8.40 -15.47 4.06
CA PHE A 146 -9.10 -16.13 2.95
C PHE A 146 -9.28 -17.65 3.13
N GLY A 147 -8.51 -18.27 4.03
CA GLY A 147 -8.54 -19.72 4.24
C GLY A 147 -9.89 -20.25 4.74
N GLU A 148 -10.23 -21.45 4.30
CA GLU A 148 -11.43 -22.19 4.71
C GLU A 148 -11.04 -23.47 5.49
N PRO A 149 -11.86 -23.94 6.44
CA PRO A 149 -13.15 -23.38 6.91
C PRO A 149 -12.98 -22.13 7.77
N ARG A 150 -13.97 -21.23 7.70
CA ARG A 150 -14.02 -20.00 8.51
C ARG A 150 -15.44 -19.69 8.98
N GLY A 151 -15.56 -18.85 10.00
CA GLY A 151 -16.84 -18.35 10.49
C GLY A 151 -17.06 -18.63 11.97
N ILE A 152 -18.23 -18.24 12.45
CA ILE A 152 -18.67 -18.48 13.83
C ILE A 152 -19.81 -19.52 13.79
N LYS A 153 -19.65 -20.62 14.50
CA LYS A 153 -20.61 -21.72 14.57
C LYS A 153 -21.04 -21.95 16.02
N PRO A 154 -22.32 -22.21 16.27
CA PRO A 154 -22.75 -22.70 17.58
C PRO A 154 -22.14 -24.09 17.82
N ILE A 155 -21.79 -24.36 19.07
CA ILE A 155 -21.40 -25.66 19.56
C ILE A 155 -22.28 -26.04 20.77
N ASP A 156 -22.01 -27.22 21.38
CA ASP A 156 -22.80 -27.71 22.50
C ASP A 156 -22.80 -26.74 23.70
N ASN A 157 -23.80 -26.84 24.53
CA ASN A 157 -23.99 -26.05 25.78
C ASN A 157 -24.18 -24.52 25.55
N GLY A 158 -24.61 -24.08 24.37
CA GLY A 158 -24.87 -22.68 24.06
C GLY A 158 -23.62 -21.84 23.78
N GLU A 159 -22.47 -22.48 23.70
CA GLU A 159 -21.21 -21.83 23.31
C GLU A 159 -21.12 -21.61 21.79
N ARG A 160 -20.21 -20.75 21.38
CA ARG A 160 -19.89 -20.50 19.98
C ARG A 160 -18.38 -20.70 19.72
N LYS A 161 -18.05 -21.27 18.58
CA LYS A 161 -16.67 -21.46 18.11
C LYS A 161 -16.39 -20.56 16.92
N GLY A 162 -15.40 -19.67 17.02
CA GLY A 162 -14.84 -18.91 15.91
C GLY A 162 -13.70 -19.69 15.25
N ILE A 163 -13.68 -19.75 13.92
CA ILE A 163 -12.68 -20.46 13.13
C ILE A 163 -12.16 -19.55 12.05
N ASN A 164 -10.83 -19.44 11.93
CA ASN A 164 -10.12 -18.95 10.77
C ASN A 164 -8.99 -19.92 10.45
N THR A 165 -8.82 -20.25 9.17
CA THR A 165 -7.82 -21.21 8.72
C THR A 165 -6.67 -20.48 8.02
N HIS A 166 -5.45 -20.71 8.46
CA HIS A 166 -4.25 -20.16 7.86
C HIS A 166 -3.66 -21.17 6.89
N THR A 167 -3.72 -20.88 5.60
CA THR A 167 -3.27 -21.79 4.54
C THR A 167 -2.46 -21.05 3.49
N TYR A 168 -1.42 -21.71 2.99
CA TYR A 168 -0.63 -21.29 1.83
C TYR A 168 -0.25 -22.48 0.98
N THR A 169 -0.14 -22.26 -0.32
CA THR A 169 0.41 -23.21 -1.29
C THR A 169 1.81 -22.76 -1.72
N THR A 170 2.63 -23.69 -2.20
CA THR A 170 3.93 -23.42 -2.80
C THR A 170 3.89 -22.28 -3.81
N SER A 171 2.89 -22.28 -4.71
CA SER A 171 2.76 -21.24 -5.74
C SER A 171 2.45 -19.86 -5.19
N GLU A 172 1.68 -19.75 -4.10
CA GLU A 172 1.39 -18.47 -3.44
C GLU A 172 2.63 -17.90 -2.76
N ILE A 173 3.41 -18.74 -2.11
CA ILE A 173 4.66 -18.35 -1.44
C ILE A 173 5.70 -17.94 -2.47
N THR A 174 5.96 -18.77 -3.46
CA THR A 174 7.05 -18.53 -4.43
C THR A 174 6.79 -17.32 -5.31
N ARG A 175 5.53 -17.02 -5.69
CA ARG A 175 5.22 -15.84 -6.51
C ARG A 175 5.50 -14.54 -5.76
N VAL A 176 5.17 -14.43 -4.46
CA VAL A 176 5.43 -13.21 -3.68
C VAL A 176 6.90 -13.10 -3.31
N ALA A 177 7.57 -14.21 -3.02
CA ALA A 177 9.01 -14.24 -2.76
C ALA A 177 9.82 -13.78 -3.97
N ARG A 178 9.44 -14.14 -5.21
CA ARG A 178 10.07 -13.62 -6.44
C ARG A 178 10.00 -12.10 -6.51
N VAL A 179 8.85 -11.50 -6.19
CA VAL A 179 8.71 -10.05 -6.17
C VAL A 179 9.69 -9.43 -5.16
N ALA A 180 9.83 -10.03 -3.98
CA ALA A 180 10.75 -9.53 -2.96
C ALA A 180 12.22 -9.65 -3.39
N PHE A 181 12.63 -10.77 -3.97
CA PHE A 181 13.99 -10.95 -4.47
C PHE A 181 14.31 -10.01 -5.64
N ASP A 182 13.38 -9.84 -6.59
CA ASP A 182 13.56 -8.93 -7.73
C ASP A 182 13.67 -7.46 -7.27
N LEU A 183 12.91 -7.07 -6.24
CA LEU A 183 13.05 -5.76 -5.62
C LEU A 183 14.40 -5.61 -4.91
N ALA A 184 14.83 -6.59 -4.13
CA ALA A 184 16.10 -6.56 -3.42
C ALA A 184 17.29 -6.35 -4.36
N LYS A 185 17.29 -6.99 -5.55
CA LYS A 185 18.32 -6.77 -6.59
C LYS A 185 18.44 -5.32 -7.08
N LYS A 186 17.37 -4.55 -6.96
CA LYS A 186 17.35 -3.12 -7.30
C LYS A 186 17.62 -2.21 -6.10
N ARG A 187 17.81 -2.78 -4.91
CA ARG A 187 18.04 -2.10 -3.63
C ARG A 187 19.37 -2.57 -3.03
N SER A 188 19.39 -2.85 -1.73
CA SER A 188 20.61 -3.26 -1.02
C SER A 188 20.90 -4.77 -1.09
N ASN A 189 20.19 -5.48 -1.99
CA ASN A 189 20.40 -6.90 -2.29
C ASN A 189 20.21 -7.84 -1.08
N LYS A 190 19.24 -7.52 -0.20
CA LYS A 190 18.98 -8.26 1.03
C LYS A 190 17.49 -8.53 1.23
N VAL A 191 17.12 -9.79 1.53
CA VAL A 191 15.76 -10.21 1.87
C VAL A 191 15.73 -10.83 3.26
N THR A 192 14.79 -10.39 4.09
CA THR A 192 14.41 -11.06 5.33
C THR A 192 13.05 -11.72 5.13
N SER A 193 13.02 -13.05 5.10
CA SER A 193 11.76 -13.82 5.07
C SER A 193 11.23 -13.94 6.50
N CYS A 194 10.04 -13.38 6.73
CA CYS A 194 9.41 -13.31 8.03
C CYS A 194 8.22 -14.27 8.10
N GLU A 195 8.24 -15.18 9.09
CA GLU A 195 7.26 -16.25 9.24
C GLU A 195 7.16 -16.73 10.70
N LYS A 196 6.37 -17.78 10.97
CA LYS A 196 6.23 -18.37 12.31
C LYS A 196 6.43 -19.89 12.29
N SER A 197 7.53 -20.35 11.68
CA SER A 197 7.85 -21.75 11.43
C SER A 197 7.99 -22.62 12.70
N ASN A 198 8.27 -22.00 13.83
CA ASN A 198 8.47 -22.73 15.08
C ASN A 198 7.17 -23.28 15.73
N VAL A 199 5.98 -22.83 15.26
CA VAL A 199 4.67 -23.23 15.80
C VAL A 199 3.56 -23.35 14.75
N MET A 200 3.85 -23.05 13.48
CA MET A 200 2.87 -23.10 12.39
C MET A 200 3.42 -23.89 11.21
N GLU A 201 2.71 -24.93 10.78
CA GLU A 201 3.06 -25.74 9.61
C GLU A 201 3.07 -24.92 8.32
N ALA A 202 2.11 -23.99 8.17
CA ALA A 202 2.12 -23.05 7.03
C ALA A 202 3.34 -22.12 7.05
N GLY A 203 3.84 -21.76 8.25
CA GLY A 203 5.10 -21.00 8.42
C GLY A 203 6.32 -21.85 8.07
N GLN A 204 6.29 -23.14 8.43
CA GLN A 204 7.35 -24.09 8.06
C GLN A 204 7.45 -24.22 6.53
N LEU A 205 6.32 -24.46 5.87
CA LEU A 205 6.25 -24.51 4.40
C LEU A 205 6.75 -23.19 3.79
N TRP A 206 6.33 -22.04 4.33
CA TRP A 206 6.80 -20.73 3.86
C TRP A 206 8.32 -20.63 3.85
N LYS A 207 8.94 -20.99 4.97
CA LYS A 207 10.40 -20.97 5.12
C LYS A 207 11.10 -21.88 4.11
N GLU A 208 10.61 -23.09 3.95
CA GLU A 208 11.16 -24.10 3.05
C GLU A 208 11.09 -23.64 1.58
N GLU A 209 9.93 -23.15 1.13
CA GLU A 209 9.71 -22.70 -0.24
C GLU A 209 10.52 -21.44 -0.59
N VAL A 210 10.64 -20.49 0.34
CA VAL A 210 11.47 -19.29 0.14
C VAL A 210 12.96 -19.67 0.06
N GLN A 211 13.43 -20.60 0.91
CA GLN A 211 14.79 -21.09 0.88
C GLN A 211 15.09 -21.85 -0.42
N GLU A 212 14.18 -22.73 -0.83
CA GLU A 212 14.35 -23.51 -2.08
C GLU A 212 14.39 -22.59 -3.31
N LEU A 213 13.52 -21.59 -3.36
CA LEU A 213 13.51 -20.59 -4.44
C LEU A 213 14.83 -19.81 -4.48
N HIS A 214 15.31 -19.35 -3.32
CA HIS A 214 16.59 -18.67 -3.19
C HIS A 214 17.75 -19.52 -3.73
N ASP A 215 17.83 -20.78 -3.29
CA ASP A 215 18.92 -21.68 -3.66
C ASP A 215 18.92 -22.04 -5.15
N LYS A 216 17.77 -21.96 -5.81
CA LYS A 216 17.64 -22.21 -7.26
C LYS A 216 17.91 -20.98 -8.11
N GLU A 217 17.38 -19.81 -7.74
CA GLU A 217 17.24 -18.68 -8.65
C GLU A 217 17.88 -17.37 -8.15
N TYR A 218 18.15 -17.24 -6.83
CA TYR A 218 18.52 -15.97 -6.20
C TYR A 218 19.74 -16.04 -5.27
N LYS A 219 20.69 -16.93 -5.55
CA LYS A 219 21.89 -17.15 -4.72
C LYS A 219 22.76 -15.89 -4.52
N ASP A 220 22.58 -14.91 -5.39
CA ASP A 220 23.27 -13.63 -5.37
C ASP A 220 22.62 -12.62 -4.40
N VAL A 221 21.45 -12.93 -3.83
CA VAL A 221 20.74 -12.09 -2.86
C VAL A 221 21.02 -12.63 -1.44
N GLU A 222 21.33 -11.77 -0.49
CA GLU A 222 21.43 -12.17 0.92
C GLU A 222 20.04 -12.55 1.45
N LEU A 223 19.85 -13.78 1.92
CA LEU A 223 18.61 -14.24 2.54
C LEU A 223 18.81 -14.53 4.02
N SER A 224 17.92 -14.01 4.84
CA SER A 224 17.77 -14.39 6.24
C SER A 224 16.32 -14.75 6.56
N HIS A 225 16.11 -15.67 7.52
CA HIS A 225 14.80 -16.01 8.06
C HIS A 225 14.65 -15.44 9.46
N MET A 226 13.49 -14.88 9.75
CA MET A 226 13.22 -14.29 11.06
C MET A 226 11.79 -14.62 11.51
N LEU A 227 11.63 -15.06 12.74
CA LEU A 227 10.30 -15.26 13.32
C LEU A 227 9.57 -13.92 13.45
N ALA A 228 8.26 -13.89 13.18
CA ALA A 228 7.47 -12.68 13.12
C ALA A 228 7.51 -11.83 14.39
N ASP A 229 7.48 -12.44 15.56
CA ASP A 229 7.63 -11.75 16.85
C ASP A 229 9.02 -11.13 17.04
N ASN A 230 10.08 -11.81 16.60
CA ASN A 230 11.41 -11.21 16.59
C ASN A 230 11.52 -10.08 15.59
N CYS A 231 10.94 -10.22 14.38
CA CYS A 231 10.91 -9.17 13.38
C CYS A 231 10.23 -7.90 13.93
N ALA A 232 9.10 -8.05 14.63
CA ALA A 232 8.41 -6.96 15.29
C ALA A 232 9.30 -6.22 16.31
N MET A 233 10.05 -6.96 17.14
CA MET A 233 11.01 -6.36 18.08
C MET A 233 12.16 -5.65 17.36
N GLN A 234 12.71 -6.26 16.30
CA GLN A 234 13.85 -5.73 15.57
C GLN A 234 13.50 -4.48 14.74
N LEU A 235 12.27 -4.36 14.25
CA LEU A 235 11.78 -3.12 13.62
C LEU A 235 11.89 -1.91 14.55
N LEU A 236 11.72 -2.09 15.86
CA LEU A 236 11.88 -1.00 16.84
C LEU A 236 13.31 -0.85 17.33
N ARG A 237 14.06 -1.96 17.44
CA ARG A 237 15.39 -1.96 18.05
C ARG A 237 16.49 -1.60 17.05
N ASN A 238 16.43 -2.15 15.85
CA ASN A 238 17.45 -1.98 14.80
C ASN A 238 16.81 -2.09 13.41
N PRO A 239 15.93 -1.15 13.01
CA PRO A 239 15.22 -1.22 11.74
C PRO A 239 16.16 -1.15 10.53
N LYS A 240 17.31 -0.51 10.65
CA LYS A 240 18.31 -0.35 9.56
C LYS A 240 18.98 -1.65 9.12
N GLN A 241 18.75 -2.75 9.82
CA GLN A 241 19.22 -4.07 9.37
C GLN A 241 18.40 -4.63 8.20
N PHE A 242 17.18 -4.10 7.98
CA PHE A 242 16.29 -4.57 6.94
C PHE A 242 16.44 -3.76 5.66
N ASP A 243 16.30 -4.42 4.52
CA ASP A 243 16.13 -3.83 3.19
C ASP A 243 14.76 -4.22 2.63
N VAL A 244 14.56 -5.51 2.30
CA VAL A 244 13.26 -6.04 1.90
C VAL A 244 12.82 -7.11 2.90
N ILE A 245 11.60 -6.98 3.41
CA ILE A 245 10.95 -8.00 4.24
C ILE A 245 9.86 -8.66 3.41
N VAL A 246 9.88 -9.99 3.25
CA VAL A 246 8.79 -10.75 2.64
C VAL A 246 8.06 -11.55 3.70
N THR A 247 6.72 -11.50 3.70
CA THR A 247 5.93 -12.12 4.75
C THR A 247 4.50 -12.43 4.28
N ASP A 248 3.81 -13.25 5.06
CA ASP A 248 2.42 -13.61 4.84
C ASP A 248 1.44 -12.45 5.03
N ASN A 249 0.16 -12.71 4.80
CA ASN A 249 -0.87 -11.69 4.83
C ASN A 249 -1.06 -11.08 6.23
N LEU A 250 -1.15 -11.91 7.29
CA LEU A 250 -1.40 -11.44 8.65
C LEU A 250 -0.20 -10.71 9.23
N PHE A 251 0.98 -11.33 9.20
CA PHE A 251 2.17 -10.70 9.74
C PHE A 251 2.59 -9.48 8.92
N GLY A 252 2.36 -9.51 7.60
CA GLY A 252 2.62 -8.37 6.72
C GLY A 252 1.76 -7.15 7.06
N ASP A 253 0.50 -7.35 7.44
CA ASP A 253 -0.37 -6.29 7.93
C ASP A 253 0.19 -5.66 9.21
N MET A 254 0.41 -6.49 10.21
CA MET A 254 0.87 -6.04 11.52
C MET A 254 2.26 -5.38 11.46
N LEU A 255 3.21 -5.98 10.76
CA LEU A 255 4.59 -5.47 10.68
C LEU A 255 4.69 -4.19 9.87
N SER A 256 3.88 -4.03 8.82
CA SER A 256 3.87 -2.78 8.05
C SER A 256 3.22 -1.64 8.82
N ASP A 257 2.16 -1.90 9.58
CA ASP A 257 1.54 -0.89 10.44
C ASP A 257 2.51 -0.48 11.55
N GLN A 258 3.25 -1.43 12.13
CA GLN A 258 4.31 -1.12 13.08
C GLN A 258 5.45 -0.32 12.44
N ALA A 259 5.90 -0.69 11.24
CA ALA A 259 6.93 0.03 10.51
C ALA A 259 6.49 1.46 10.13
N SER A 260 5.19 1.67 9.93
CA SER A 260 4.62 2.98 9.65
C SER A 260 4.90 3.99 10.77
N MET A 261 4.90 3.55 12.01
CA MET A 261 5.17 4.42 13.15
C MET A 261 6.64 4.88 13.25
N LEU A 262 7.55 4.22 12.51
CA LEU A 262 8.95 4.66 12.40
C LEU A 262 9.07 5.96 11.61
N THR A 263 8.13 6.22 10.69
CA THR A 263 8.16 7.36 9.76
C THR A 263 7.48 8.62 10.31
N GLY A 264 6.78 8.50 11.44
CA GLY A 264 6.14 9.60 12.15
C GLY A 264 4.66 9.85 11.78
N SER A 265 4.18 9.44 10.60
CA SER A 265 2.75 9.57 10.23
C SER A 265 2.33 8.53 9.20
N LEU A 266 1.11 7.99 9.35
CA LEU A 266 0.44 7.16 8.35
C LEU A 266 0.16 7.92 7.04
N GLY A 267 0.02 9.24 7.12
CA GLY A 267 -0.20 10.13 5.96
C GLY A 267 0.99 10.24 5.00
N LEU A 268 2.13 9.58 5.32
CA LEU A 268 3.34 9.57 4.50
C LEU A 268 3.55 8.25 3.75
N LEU A 269 2.73 7.23 4.01
CA LEU A 269 3.02 5.87 3.60
C LEU A 269 2.16 5.42 2.43
N PRO A 270 2.77 5.29 1.24
CA PRO A 270 2.10 4.77 0.06
C PRO A 270 2.00 3.24 0.12
N SER A 271 1.16 2.68 -0.73
CA SER A 271 1.21 1.25 -1.03
C SER A 271 0.83 0.94 -2.48
N ALA A 272 1.31 -0.21 -2.96
CA ALA A 272 0.99 -0.78 -4.25
C ALA A 272 0.56 -2.24 -4.09
N SER A 273 -0.59 -2.61 -4.62
CA SER A 273 -1.03 -4.00 -4.70
C SER A 273 -0.89 -4.46 -6.14
N LEU A 274 0.00 -5.43 -6.38
CA LEU A 274 0.42 -5.85 -7.71
C LEU A 274 -0.08 -7.26 -8.04
N GLY A 275 -0.54 -7.44 -9.27
CA GLY A 275 -0.82 -8.74 -9.88
C GLY A 275 0.37 -9.32 -10.64
N ALA A 276 0.15 -10.44 -11.31
CA ALA A 276 1.14 -10.99 -12.22
C ALA A 276 1.17 -10.21 -13.54
N LYS A 277 2.36 -10.07 -14.13
CA LYS A 277 2.49 -9.58 -15.50
C LYS A 277 1.88 -10.59 -16.48
N ASN A 278 1.09 -10.09 -17.44
CA ASN A 278 0.59 -10.89 -18.53
C ASN A 278 1.69 -11.14 -19.59
N LYS A 279 1.34 -11.83 -20.69
CA LYS A 279 2.30 -12.14 -21.76
C LYS A 279 2.84 -10.91 -22.48
N ASP A 280 2.11 -9.80 -22.43
CA ASP A 280 2.45 -8.52 -23.06
C ASP A 280 3.24 -7.60 -22.09
N GLY A 281 3.52 -8.10 -20.87
CA GLY A 281 4.25 -7.37 -19.82
C GLY A 281 3.36 -6.44 -19.00
N GLU A 282 2.06 -6.35 -19.29
CA GLU A 282 1.12 -5.51 -18.55
C GLU A 282 0.74 -6.18 -17.23
N MET A 283 0.59 -5.39 -16.20
CA MET A 283 0.26 -5.83 -14.85
C MET A 283 -0.96 -5.07 -14.33
N ARG A 284 -1.92 -5.80 -13.80
CA ARG A 284 -3.00 -5.17 -13.04
C ARG A 284 -2.46 -4.73 -11.69
N ALA A 285 -2.81 -3.53 -11.29
CA ALA A 285 -2.35 -2.98 -10.02
C ALA A 285 -3.36 -2.00 -9.43
N MET A 286 -3.35 -1.90 -8.11
CA MET A 286 -4.09 -0.90 -7.36
C MET A 286 -3.15 -0.22 -6.37
N TYR A 287 -3.29 1.09 -6.27
CA TYR A 287 -2.45 1.95 -5.44
C TYR A 287 -3.32 2.69 -4.45
N GLU A 288 -2.92 2.67 -3.20
CA GLU A 288 -3.70 3.27 -2.11
C GLU A 288 -2.77 3.70 -0.98
N PRO A 289 -3.07 4.77 -0.24
CA PRO A 289 -2.35 5.07 0.99
C PRO A 289 -2.62 3.97 2.03
N ILE A 290 -1.72 3.80 3.00
CA ILE A 290 -1.91 2.82 4.09
C ILE A 290 -2.98 3.30 5.09
N HIS A 291 -3.15 4.62 5.26
CA HIS A 291 -4.13 5.19 6.18
C HIS A 291 -5.58 4.84 5.80
N GLY A 292 -6.46 4.81 6.79
CA GLY A 292 -7.90 4.62 6.59
C GLY A 292 -8.63 5.92 6.19
N SER A 293 -9.95 5.89 6.35
CA SER A 293 -10.84 7.00 5.97
C SER A 293 -10.83 8.20 6.93
N ALA A 294 -10.26 8.09 8.13
CA ALA A 294 -10.14 9.14 9.13
C ALA A 294 -11.39 10.04 9.24
N PRO A 295 -12.55 9.47 9.60
CA PRO A 295 -13.86 10.16 9.52
C PRO A 295 -13.93 11.40 10.44
N ASP A 296 -13.11 11.44 11.48
CA ASP A 296 -13.00 12.55 12.44
C ASP A 296 -12.43 13.84 11.83
N ILE A 297 -11.62 13.73 10.77
CA ILE A 297 -11.02 14.88 10.07
C ILE A 297 -11.56 15.07 8.65
N ALA A 298 -12.45 14.20 8.17
CA ALA A 298 -13.03 14.28 6.84
C ALA A 298 -13.76 15.63 6.62
N GLY A 299 -13.57 16.24 5.44
CA GLY A 299 -14.16 17.52 5.06
C GLY A 299 -13.51 18.75 5.70
N LYS A 300 -12.43 18.57 6.49
CA LYS A 300 -11.74 19.70 7.17
C LYS A 300 -10.55 20.25 6.38
N GLY A 301 -10.15 19.61 5.29
CA GLY A 301 -9.02 20.03 4.45
C GLY A 301 -7.66 20.01 5.17
N ILE A 302 -7.51 19.12 6.17
CA ILE A 302 -6.28 19.01 6.98
C ILE A 302 -5.58 17.64 6.82
N ALA A 303 -6.15 16.74 6.02
CA ALA A 303 -5.56 15.43 5.74
C ALA A 303 -4.24 15.60 4.97
N ASN A 304 -3.26 14.76 5.28
CA ASN A 304 -1.98 14.73 4.57
C ASN A 304 -2.15 13.97 3.23
N PRO A 305 -1.95 14.61 2.05
CA PRO A 305 -2.13 13.95 0.77
C PRO A 305 -0.89 13.20 0.28
N ILE A 306 0.25 13.30 0.99
CA ILE A 306 1.55 12.80 0.54
C ILE A 306 1.52 11.29 0.29
N ALA A 307 0.87 10.50 1.16
CA ALA A 307 0.76 9.05 0.97
C ALA A 307 0.06 8.69 -0.36
N SER A 308 -1.04 9.36 -0.69
CA SER A 308 -1.75 9.15 -1.97
C SER A 308 -0.92 9.60 -3.17
N ILE A 309 -0.21 10.72 -3.04
CA ILE A 309 0.69 11.25 -4.07
C ILE A 309 1.86 10.29 -4.31
N LEU A 310 2.49 9.77 -3.25
CA LEU A 310 3.55 8.79 -3.37
C LEU A 310 3.03 7.43 -3.87
N SER A 311 1.77 7.06 -3.57
CA SER A 311 1.13 5.89 -4.18
C SER A 311 1.00 6.06 -5.70
N PHE A 312 0.73 7.28 -6.17
CA PHE A 312 0.76 7.57 -7.60
C PHE A 312 2.20 7.53 -8.19
N ALA A 313 3.21 7.97 -7.45
CA ALA A 313 4.61 7.78 -7.86
C ALA A 313 4.96 6.30 -8.02
N MET A 314 4.47 5.44 -7.12
CA MET A 314 4.59 3.98 -7.29
C MET A 314 3.86 3.49 -8.55
N ALA A 315 2.69 4.05 -8.90
CA ALA A 315 1.98 3.71 -10.14
C ALA A 315 2.78 4.09 -11.39
N LEU A 316 3.38 5.27 -11.39
CA LEU A 316 4.28 5.72 -12.46
C LEU A 316 5.43 4.72 -12.65
N ARG A 317 6.05 4.26 -11.56
CA ARG A 317 7.20 3.36 -11.57
C ARG A 317 6.85 1.92 -11.93
N TYR A 318 5.83 1.33 -11.26
CA TYR A 318 5.60 -0.12 -11.34
C TYR A 318 4.62 -0.54 -12.45
N SER A 319 3.64 0.29 -12.81
CA SER A 319 2.65 -0.03 -13.85
C SER A 319 2.86 0.71 -15.16
N LEU A 320 3.42 1.91 -15.11
CA LEU A 320 3.48 2.80 -16.26
C LEU A 320 4.87 2.89 -16.87
N ASP A 321 5.91 2.30 -16.25
CA ASP A 321 7.32 2.35 -16.67
C ASP A 321 7.81 3.78 -16.89
N LEU A 322 7.43 4.71 -15.99
CA LEU A 322 7.74 6.14 -16.01
C LEU A 322 8.62 6.49 -14.79
N ASP A 323 9.81 5.90 -14.71
CA ASP A 323 10.73 6.06 -13.57
C ASP A 323 11.16 7.51 -13.36
N ASN A 324 11.43 8.26 -14.44
CA ASN A 324 11.85 9.66 -14.34
C ASN A 324 10.76 10.56 -13.76
N GLU A 325 9.50 10.32 -14.13
CA GLU A 325 8.34 11.03 -13.62
C GLU A 325 8.07 10.67 -12.15
N ALA A 326 8.28 9.40 -11.78
CA ALA A 326 8.20 8.95 -10.39
C ALA A 326 9.28 9.64 -9.53
N ASP A 327 10.53 9.63 -9.98
CA ASP A 327 11.66 10.28 -9.29
C ASP A 327 11.41 11.80 -9.15
N ALA A 328 10.90 12.45 -10.19
CA ALA A 328 10.56 13.88 -10.15
C ALA A 328 9.48 14.18 -9.10
N LEU A 329 8.44 13.32 -9.01
CA LEU A 329 7.37 13.50 -8.03
C LEU A 329 7.85 13.26 -6.59
N GLU A 330 8.63 12.20 -6.36
CA GLU A 330 9.23 11.91 -5.06
C GLU A 330 10.16 13.04 -4.60
N LYS A 331 10.97 13.57 -5.53
CA LYS A 331 11.84 14.72 -5.27
C LYS A 331 11.04 15.98 -4.95
N ALA A 332 9.95 16.25 -5.67
CA ALA A 332 9.08 17.40 -5.40
C ALA A 332 8.50 17.34 -3.97
N VAL A 333 8.09 16.15 -3.51
CA VAL A 333 7.64 15.94 -2.12
C VAL A 333 8.78 16.29 -1.13
N GLN A 334 9.99 15.79 -1.37
CA GLN A 334 11.14 16.08 -0.50
C GLN A 334 11.47 17.57 -0.46
N GLU A 335 11.41 18.27 -1.59
CA GLU A 335 11.68 19.73 -1.66
C GLU A 335 10.65 20.53 -0.87
N VAL A 336 9.37 20.17 -0.94
CA VAL A 336 8.31 20.83 -0.14
C VAL A 336 8.53 20.60 1.36
N LEU A 337 8.93 19.40 1.75
CA LEU A 337 9.30 19.11 3.15
C LEU A 337 10.56 19.87 3.59
N ASN A 338 11.56 20.06 2.70
CA ASN A 338 12.73 20.90 2.95
C ASN A 338 12.37 22.38 3.14
N ASP A 339 11.35 22.87 2.43
CA ASP A 339 10.83 24.24 2.59
C ASP A 339 10.10 24.44 3.93
N GLY A 340 9.97 23.39 4.74
CA GLY A 340 9.35 23.43 6.07
C GLY A 340 7.83 23.37 6.07
N LEU A 341 7.17 23.05 4.93
CA LEU A 341 5.71 22.89 4.91
C LEU A 341 5.30 21.58 5.56
N ARG A 342 4.26 21.61 6.38
CA ARG A 342 3.75 20.45 7.11
C ARG A 342 2.22 20.47 7.15
N THR A 343 1.61 19.31 6.95
CA THR A 343 0.23 19.11 7.39
C THR A 343 0.20 18.87 8.90
N LYS A 344 -1.00 18.97 9.49
CA LYS A 344 -1.18 18.96 10.95
C LYS A 344 -0.57 17.72 11.64
N ASP A 345 -0.58 16.56 10.98
CA ASP A 345 -0.07 15.28 11.50
C ASP A 345 1.45 15.22 11.64
N THR A 346 2.18 16.04 10.87
CA THR A 346 3.64 16.11 10.86
C THR A 346 4.18 17.47 11.33
N LEU A 347 3.29 18.35 11.84
CA LEU A 347 3.67 19.68 12.26
C LEU A 347 4.58 19.65 13.49
N SER A 348 5.70 20.35 13.42
CA SER A 348 6.65 20.52 14.51
C SER A 348 7.04 22.00 14.68
N GLU A 349 7.73 22.33 15.76
CA GLU A 349 8.16 23.70 16.06
C GLU A 349 9.03 24.28 14.93
N GLY A 350 8.74 25.52 14.54
CA GLY A 350 9.45 26.22 13.46
C GLY A 350 8.97 25.88 12.05
N MET A 351 8.06 24.93 11.89
CA MET A 351 7.49 24.56 10.58
C MET A 351 6.21 25.34 10.28
N LYS A 352 5.85 25.43 9.01
CA LYS A 352 4.66 26.11 8.52
C LYS A 352 3.54 25.10 8.28
N GLU A 353 2.44 25.26 9.03
CA GLU A 353 1.23 24.46 8.80
C GLU A 353 0.60 24.79 7.45
N THR A 354 0.12 23.76 6.75
CA THR A 354 -0.54 23.87 5.46
C THR A 354 -1.73 22.90 5.38
N SER A 355 -2.73 23.26 4.59
CA SER A 355 -3.90 22.42 4.31
C SER A 355 -3.57 21.31 3.30
N THR A 356 -4.50 20.36 3.14
CA THR A 356 -4.43 19.30 2.12
C THR A 356 -4.17 19.88 0.73
N SER A 357 -4.97 20.87 0.33
CA SER A 357 -4.87 21.47 -1.01
C SER A 357 -3.59 22.28 -1.20
N GLU A 358 -3.19 23.08 -0.20
CA GLU A 358 -1.94 23.86 -0.28
C GLU A 358 -0.72 22.95 -0.36
N MET A 359 -0.73 21.78 0.31
CA MET A 359 0.33 20.79 0.21
C MET A 359 0.43 20.24 -1.22
N GLY A 360 -0.70 19.85 -1.83
CA GLY A 360 -0.73 19.41 -3.22
C GLY A 360 -0.26 20.47 -4.22
N ASP A 361 -0.71 21.71 -4.05
CA ASP A 361 -0.31 22.84 -4.89
C ASP A 361 1.20 23.16 -4.74
N ALA A 362 1.74 23.07 -3.51
CA ALA A 362 3.17 23.23 -3.25
C ALA A 362 4.00 22.14 -3.95
N ILE A 363 3.57 20.86 -3.90
CA ILE A 363 4.24 19.76 -4.60
C ILE A 363 4.23 20.00 -6.12
N ILE A 364 3.09 20.41 -6.68
CA ILE A 364 2.98 20.75 -8.12
C ILE A 364 3.94 21.88 -8.50
N SER A 365 4.11 22.89 -7.65
CA SER A 365 5.03 24.00 -7.90
C SER A 365 6.51 23.59 -8.00
N LYS A 366 6.88 22.43 -7.44
CA LYS A 366 8.23 21.84 -7.48
C LYS A 366 8.44 20.90 -8.67
N LEU A 367 7.38 20.48 -9.34
CA LEU A 367 7.49 19.65 -10.54
C LEU A 367 8.07 20.49 -11.71
N GLN A 368 9.08 19.95 -12.40
CA GLN A 368 9.79 20.61 -13.50
C GLN A 368 9.61 19.83 -14.82
#